data_64cff93454cb22080f67239354c74221
#
_entry.id   64cff93454cb22080f67239354c74221
#
_cell.length_a   1.000
_cell.length_b   1.000
_cell.length_c   1.000
_cell.angle_alpha   90.00
_cell.angle_beta   90.00
_cell.angle_gamma   90.00
#
_symmetry.space_group_name_H-M   'P 1'
#
loop_
_entity.id
_entity.type
_entity.pdbx_description
1 polymer ?
#
loop_
_entity_poly.entity_id
_entity_poly.type
_entity_poly.pdbx_seq_one_letter_code
_entity_poly.pdbx_strand_id
1 'polypeptide(L)'
;MSLTVRHLGTMCHAVRGVAVALLTAAPFLHASTAAAQTTSTTSEPALSASKGQVYPTKPIRVIVPQSAGGSTDLVARAVTQRLSDVFNQSIVVDNRPGAGSLNGTDMVAKAAPDGYTLLAVAASFTINPSLQKNLPFDPIRDFAPITRLATLPHILVVHPSVPVKSVKELIALAKAKSGQLNCASSGIATSTHLAAELFKHLTGTDMVIVPYKGGAPGVVALLGVQVQLYFATISTALPHIR
;
A
#
# COMPACT_ATOMS: atom_id res chain seq x y z
N MET A 1 7.96 -1.97 -26.92
CA MET A 1 7.75 -0.53 -26.75
C MET A 1 8.26 -0.17 -25.36
N SER A 2 9.10 0.82 -25.23
CA SER A 2 9.95 1.07 -24.06
C SER A 2 9.57 2.39 -23.40
N LEU A 3 9.64 2.44 -22.08
CA LEU A 3 9.45 3.64 -21.26
C LEU A 3 10.81 4.20 -20.84
N THR A 4 10.97 5.52 -20.85
CA THR A 4 12.20 6.18 -20.42
C THR A 4 12.08 6.61 -18.96
N VAL A 5 12.97 6.10 -18.09
CA VAL A 5 13.18 6.62 -16.73
C VAL A 5 14.43 7.48 -16.73
N ARG A 6 14.32 8.68 -16.21
CA ARG A 6 15.49 9.48 -15.87
C ARG A 6 15.54 9.65 -14.35
N HIS A 7 16.71 9.38 -13.82
CA HIS A 7 17.03 9.59 -12.43
C HIS A 7 16.78 11.05 -12.05
N LEU A 8 15.85 11.25 -11.10
CA LEU A 8 15.81 12.50 -10.35
C LEU A 8 16.82 12.38 -9.22
N GLY A 9 17.81 13.27 -9.30
CA GLY A 9 18.83 13.42 -8.27
C GLY A 9 18.20 13.59 -6.89
N THR A 10 18.82 12.94 -5.95
CA THR A 10 18.61 12.91 -4.52
C THR A 10 18.34 14.32 -3.95
N MET A 11 17.09 14.62 -3.60
CA MET A 11 16.79 15.67 -2.63
C MET A 11 16.66 15.05 -1.25
N CYS A 12 17.82 14.76 -0.67
CA CYS A 12 17.95 14.48 0.74
C CYS A 12 18.22 15.80 1.46
N HIS A 13 17.22 16.46 2.01
CA HIS A 13 17.40 17.57 2.93
C HIS A 13 17.03 17.14 4.34
N ALA A 14 18.08 17.12 5.13
CA ALA A 14 18.21 16.97 6.55
C ALA A 14 17.03 17.52 7.36
N VAL A 15 16.40 16.65 8.13
CA VAL A 15 15.67 17.04 9.34
C VAL A 15 16.70 17.11 10.47
N ARG A 16 17.00 18.34 10.89
CA ARG A 16 17.87 18.65 12.02
C ARG A 16 17.23 18.23 13.34
N GLY A 17 18.06 17.67 14.17
CA GLY A 17 17.77 17.08 15.46
C GLY A 17 17.08 18.00 16.46
N VAL A 18 16.24 17.38 17.25
CA VAL A 18 15.78 17.90 18.55
C VAL A 18 16.70 17.28 19.61
N ALA A 19 17.43 18.14 20.30
CA ALA A 19 18.27 17.81 21.41
C ALA A 19 17.43 17.35 22.60
N VAL A 20 17.70 16.16 23.12
CA VAL A 20 17.19 15.69 24.42
C VAL A 20 18.18 16.13 25.49
N ALA A 21 17.75 17.01 26.38
CA ALA A 21 18.49 17.39 27.58
C ALA A 21 18.43 16.25 28.61
N LEU A 22 19.59 15.74 28.98
CA LEU A 22 19.77 14.89 30.17
C LEU A 22 19.59 15.75 31.44
N LEU A 23 18.71 15.35 32.33
CA LEU A 23 18.73 15.77 33.70
C LEU A 23 19.13 14.59 34.58
N THR A 24 20.17 14.83 35.36
CA THR A 24 20.88 13.93 36.25
C THR A 24 20.14 13.64 37.54
N ALA A 25 20.46 12.50 38.09
CA ALA A 25 20.01 11.79 39.27
C ALA A 25 20.12 12.51 40.61
N ALA A 26 19.30 12.06 41.55
CA ALA A 26 19.67 11.86 42.95
C ALA A 26 18.83 10.73 43.57
N PRO A 27 19.41 9.90 44.44
CA PRO A 27 18.73 8.76 45.02
C PRO A 27 18.05 9.12 46.32
N PHE A 28 16.80 8.68 46.50
CA PHE A 28 16.18 8.62 47.83
C PHE A 28 15.83 7.18 48.20
N LEU A 29 16.50 6.73 49.20
CA LEU A 29 16.24 5.53 49.99
C LEU A 29 14.97 5.79 50.82
N HIS A 30 13.95 4.96 50.75
CA HIS A 30 12.97 4.77 51.86
C HIS A 30 12.20 3.47 51.72
N ALA A 31 12.38 2.65 52.73
CA ALA A 31 11.42 1.84 53.50
C ALA A 31 10.40 0.97 52.80
N SER A 32 10.56 -0.30 53.00
CA SER A 32 9.63 -1.41 52.82
C SER A 32 8.30 -1.17 53.56
N THR A 33 7.18 -1.22 52.86
CA THR A 33 5.91 -1.63 53.41
C THR A 33 5.32 -2.74 52.54
N ALA A 34 5.15 -3.89 53.14
CA ALA A 34 4.44 -5.02 52.57
C ALA A 34 2.96 -4.65 52.43
N ALA A 35 2.42 -4.63 51.23
CA ALA A 35 1.01 -4.53 50.95
C ALA A 35 0.63 -5.67 49.98
N ALA A 36 -0.42 -6.38 50.37
CA ALA A 36 -0.99 -7.54 49.77
C ALA A 36 -1.15 -7.46 48.25
N GLN A 37 -0.62 -8.43 47.54
CA GLN A 37 -0.91 -8.65 46.12
C GLN A 37 -2.30 -9.22 45.96
N THR A 38 -3.26 -8.37 45.61
CA THR A 38 -4.49 -8.81 44.95
C THR A 38 -4.15 -9.16 43.51
N THR A 39 -4.03 -10.42 43.22
CA THR A 39 -3.94 -10.97 41.86
C THR A 39 -5.26 -10.70 41.15
N SER A 40 -5.34 -9.57 40.41
CA SER A 40 -6.36 -9.40 39.40
C SER A 40 -5.99 -10.28 38.20
N THR A 41 -6.61 -11.45 38.15
CA THR A 41 -6.57 -12.35 37.01
C THR A 41 -7.30 -11.68 35.85
N THR A 42 -6.56 -10.91 35.04
CA THR A 42 -7.04 -10.53 33.71
C THR A 42 -7.03 -11.79 32.87
N SER A 43 -8.21 -12.40 32.70
CA SER A 43 -8.40 -13.50 31.79
C SER A 43 -8.22 -12.98 30.36
N GLU A 44 -6.98 -13.07 29.82
CA GLU A 44 -6.81 -13.15 28.40
C GLU A 44 -7.67 -14.31 27.87
N PRO A 45 -8.43 -14.11 26.77
CA PRO A 45 -9.08 -15.24 26.13
C PRO A 45 -7.97 -16.14 25.60
N ALA A 46 -7.63 -17.16 26.36
CA ALA A 46 -6.80 -18.24 25.88
C ALA A 46 -7.50 -18.82 24.65
N LEU A 47 -6.92 -18.62 23.48
CA LEU A 47 -7.22 -19.38 22.29
C LEU A 47 -7.08 -20.84 22.67
N SER A 48 -8.20 -21.51 22.92
CA SER A 48 -8.27 -22.93 23.21
C SER A 48 -7.71 -23.66 22.00
N ALA A 49 -6.41 -23.93 22.01
CA ALA A 49 -5.78 -24.81 21.06
C ALA A 49 -6.32 -26.21 21.32
N SER A 50 -7.28 -26.66 20.52
CA SER A 50 -7.70 -28.04 20.48
C SER A 50 -6.45 -28.88 20.23
N LYS A 51 -6.12 -29.77 21.18
CA LYS A 51 -4.99 -30.67 21.08
C LYS A 51 -5.19 -31.54 19.83
N GLY A 52 -4.42 -31.31 18.78
CA GLY A 52 -4.30 -32.21 17.65
C GLY A 52 -4.16 -31.64 16.24
N GLN A 53 -4.58 -30.43 15.96
CA GLN A 53 -4.43 -29.87 14.61
C GLN A 53 -3.57 -28.62 14.62
N VAL A 54 -2.38 -28.72 14.01
CA VAL A 54 -1.47 -27.58 13.81
C VAL A 54 -2.02 -26.75 12.65
N TYR A 55 -2.37 -25.48 12.90
CA TYR A 55 -2.74 -24.54 11.83
C TYR A 55 -1.54 -24.31 10.88
N PRO A 56 -1.76 -24.24 9.55
CA PRO A 56 -3.02 -24.41 8.81
C PRO A 56 -3.30 -25.88 8.44
N THR A 57 -4.58 -26.32 8.50
CA THR A 57 -5.02 -27.68 8.14
C THR A 57 -5.75 -27.74 6.79
N LYS A 58 -6.06 -26.60 6.21
CA LYS A 58 -6.72 -26.44 4.91
C LYS A 58 -6.08 -25.26 4.15
N PRO A 59 -6.32 -25.12 2.85
CA PRO A 59 -5.78 -24.01 2.07
C PRO A 59 -6.16 -22.63 2.62
N ILE A 60 -5.20 -21.70 2.59
CA ILE A 60 -5.40 -20.31 2.96
C ILE A 60 -5.71 -19.50 1.69
N ARG A 61 -6.69 -18.61 1.77
CA ARG A 61 -7.04 -17.67 0.71
C ARG A 61 -6.53 -16.28 1.04
N VAL A 62 -5.75 -15.68 0.15
CA VAL A 62 -5.25 -14.30 0.27
C VAL A 62 -5.96 -13.43 -0.76
N ILE A 63 -6.85 -12.55 -0.30
CA ILE A 63 -7.55 -11.60 -1.15
C ILE A 63 -6.64 -10.41 -1.42
N VAL A 64 -6.44 -10.11 -2.71
CA VAL A 64 -5.76 -8.92 -3.20
C VAL A 64 -6.81 -8.03 -3.88
N PRO A 65 -7.16 -6.86 -3.30
CA PRO A 65 -8.24 -6.01 -3.82
C PRO A 65 -7.80 -5.13 -5.00
N GLN A 66 -6.88 -5.64 -5.80
CA GLN A 66 -6.34 -4.98 -7.00
C GLN A 66 -6.14 -6.02 -8.11
N SER A 67 -5.98 -5.54 -9.36
CA SER A 67 -5.75 -6.42 -10.52
C SER A 67 -4.48 -7.26 -10.38
N ALA A 68 -4.52 -8.46 -10.95
CA ALA A 68 -3.35 -9.31 -11.10
C ALA A 68 -2.21 -8.57 -11.85
N GLY A 69 -0.96 -8.91 -11.51
CA GLY A 69 0.24 -8.26 -12.06
C GLY A 69 0.51 -6.85 -11.50
N GLY A 70 -0.35 -6.34 -10.61
CA GLY A 70 -0.07 -5.12 -9.85
C GLY A 70 0.94 -5.36 -8.74
N SER A 71 1.50 -4.28 -8.17
CA SER A 71 2.53 -4.37 -7.14
C SER A 71 2.11 -5.19 -5.91
N THR A 72 0.88 -5.02 -5.45
CA THR A 72 0.34 -5.77 -4.30
C THR A 72 0.23 -7.25 -4.62
N ASP A 73 -0.22 -7.60 -5.82
CA ASP A 73 -0.30 -8.98 -6.28
C ASP A 73 1.07 -9.65 -6.38
N LEU A 74 2.06 -8.95 -6.96
CA LEU A 74 3.43 -9.46 -7.07
C LEU A 74 4.04 -9.76 -5.69
N VAL A 75 3.90 -8.82 -4.74
CA VAL A 75 4.39 -9.01 -3.36
C VAL A 75 3.63 -10.13 -2.66
N ALA A 76 2.30 -10.17 -2.78
CA ALA A 76 1.48 -11.23 -2.17
C ALA A 76 1.90 -12.62 -2.68
N ARG A 77 2.07 -12.80 -3.99
CA ARG A 77 2.50 -14.09 -4.58
C ARG A 77 3.90 -14.49 -4.15
N ALA A 78 4.84 -13.55 -4.10
CA ALA A 78 6.22 -13.83 -3.65
C ALA A 78 6.25 -14.33 -2.20
N VAL A 79 5.44 -13.72 -1.32
CA VAL A 79 5.36 -14.12 0.09
C VAL A 79 4.58 -15.42 0.25
N THR A 80 3.42 -15.55 -0.39
CA THR A 80 2.55 -16.73 -0.25
C THR A 80 3.21 -18.00 -0.79
N GLN A 81 4.03 -17.91 -1.81
CA GLN A 81 4.79 -19.06 -2.31
C GLN A 81 5.73 -19.61 -1.23
N ARG A 82 6.48 -18.73 -0.55
CA ARG A 82 7.37 -19.15 0.55
C ARG A 82 6.60 -19.67 1.75
N LEU A 83 5.48 -19.05 2.07
CA LEU A 83 4.63 -19.54 3.16
C LEU A 83 4.00 -20.91 2.84
N SER A 84 3.64 -21.17 1.58
CA SER A 84 3.14 -22.48 1.16
C SER A 84 4.17 -23.58 1.39
N ASP A 85 5.45 -23.31 1.10
CA ASP A 85 6.55 -24.24 1.35
C ASP A 85 6.71 -24.50 2.87
N VAL A 86 6.66 -23.44 3.68
CA VAL A 86 6.84 -23.55 5.15
C VAL A 86 5.68 -24.27 5.83
N PHE A 87 4.45 -23.98 5.40
CA PHE A 87 3.25 -24.56 6.01
C PHE A 87 2.86 -25.92 5.42
N ASN A 88 3.50 -26.32 4.32
CA ASN A 88 3.10 -27.51 3.54
C ASN A 88 1.59 -27.49 3.22
N GLN A 89 1.06 -26.31 2.93
CA GLN A 89 -0.35 -26.03 2.63
C GLN A 89 -0.45 -25.06 1.46
N SER A 90 -1.47 -25.26 0.63
CA SER A 90 -1.75 -24.37 -0.49
C SER A 90 -2.20 -22.98 0.00
N ILE A 91 -1.60 -21.92 -0.55
CA ILE A 91 -2.05 -20.55 -0.32
C ILE A 91 -2.45 -19.94 -1.66
N VAL A 92 -3.74 -19.62 -1.81
CA VAL A 92 -4.31 -19.14 -3.08
C VAL A 92 -4.44 -17.63 -3.04
N VAL A 93 -3.79 -16.94 -3.97
CA VAL A 93 -3.95 -15.50 -4.17
C VAL A 93 -5.14 -15.26 -5.11
N ASP A 94 -6.15 -14.54 -4.62
CA ASP A 94 -7.40 -14.23 -5.32
C ASP A 94 -7.55 -12.71 -5.50
N ASN A 95 -7.51 -12.26 -6.75
CA ASN A 95 -7.62 -10.85 -7.09
C ASN A 95 -9.09 -10.41 -7.16
N ARG A 96 -9.48 -9.44 -6.32
CA ARG A 96 -10.84 -8.87 -6.25
C ARG A 96 -10.81 -7.35 -6.39
N PRO A 97 -10.52 -6.83 -7.59
CA PRO A 97 -10.39 -5.39 -7.82
C PRO A 97 -11.74 -4.69 -7.82
N GLY A 98 -11.70 -3.38 -7.62
CA GLY A 98 -12.85 -2.49 -7.75
C GLY A 98 -12.99 -1.49 -6.61
N ALA A 99 -13.69 -0.38 -6.90
CA ALA A 99 -14.01 0.71 -5.97
C ALA A 99 -12.80 1.19 -5.13
N GLY A 100 -11.61 1.36 -5.73
CA GLY A 100 -10.42 1.79 -4.98
C GLY A 100 -9.96 0.80 -3.91
N SER A 101 -10.11 -0.50 -4.14
CA SER A 101 -9.82 -1.64 -3.25
C SER A 101 -10.94 -1.99 -2.26
N LEU A 102 -12.07 -1.27 -2.25
CA LEU A 102 -13.13 -1.53 -1.26
C LEU A 102 -13.80 -2.89 -1.44
N ASN A 103 -14.04 -3.34 -2.67
CA ASN A 103 -14.75 -4.59 -2.93
C ASN A 103 -14.05 -5.80 -2.30
N GLY A 104 -12.76 -5.97 -2.53
CA GLY A 104 -12.00 -7.07 -1.94
C GLY A 104 -11.77 -6.91 -0.44
N THR A 105 -11.66 -5.68 0.05
CA THR A 105 -11.50 -5.40 1.48
C THR A 105 -12.78 -5.76 2.25
N ASP A 106 -13.94 -5.35 1.75
CA ASP A 106 -15.26 -5.67 2.33
C ASP A 106 -15.51 -7.18 2.37
N MET A 107 -15.09 -7.90 1.33
CA MET A 107 -15.19 -9.37 1.30
C MET A 107 -14.42 -10.02 2.46
N VAL A 108 -13.23 -9.50 2.82
CA VAL A 108 -12.44 -10.03 3.94
C VAL A 108 -13.04 -9.62 5.28
N ALA A 109 -13.53 -8.39 5.41
CA ALA A 109 -14.22 -7.93 6.63
C ALA A 109 -15.41 -8.83 7.00
N LYS A 110 -16.09 -9.37 6.00
CA LYS A 110 -17.25 -10.29 6.16
C LYS A 110 -16.88 -11.78 6.23
N ALA A 111 -15.61 -12.12 6.07
CA ALA A 111 -15.16 -13.51 6.16
C ALA A 111 -15.08 -13.98 7.62
N ALA A 112 -15.11 -15.31 7.81
CA ALA A 112 -14.90 -15.89 9.13
C ALA A 112 -13.49 -15.53 9.66
N PRO A 113 -13.36 -15.10 10.93
CA PRO A 113 -12.07 -14.71 11.52
C PRO A 113 -11.26 -15.93 11.98
N ASP A 114 -11.18 -16.95 11.14
CA ASP A 114 -10.52 -18.24 11.42
C ASP A 114 -9.06 -18.31 10.91
N GLY A 115 -8.53 -17.22 10.35
CA GLY A 115 -7.20 -17.14 9.80
C GLY A 115 -7.03 -17.72 8.40
N TYR A 116 -8.07 -18.27 7.78
CA TYR A 116 -7.99 -18.87 6.44
C TYR A 116 -8.37 -17.90 5.29
N THR A 117 -8.87 -16.70 5.63
CA THR A 117 -9.05 -15.63 4.66
C THR A 117 -8.23 -14.41 5.10
N LEU A 118 -7.22 -14.09 4.33
CA LEU A 118 -6.30 -12.99 4.62
C LEU A 118 -6.47 -11.86 3.59
N LEU A 119 -6.14 -10.63 3.99
CA LEU A 119 -6.12 -9.47 3.13
C LEU A 119 -4.67 -9.03 2.87
N ALA A 120 -4.26 -8.95 1.61
CA ALA A 120 -3.04 -8.27 1.21
C ALA A 120 -3.41 -6.98 0.47
N VAL A 121 -3.23 -5.85 1.12
CA VAL A 121 -3.71 -4.55 0.66
C VAL A 121 -2.60 -3.50 0.67
N ALA A 122 -2.73 -2.50 -0.18
CA ALA A 122 -1.84 -1.34 -0.24
C ALA A 122 -2.38 -0.17 0.61
N ALA A 123 -1.74 1.00 0.51
CA ALA A 123 -2.09 2.21 1.25
C ALA A 123 -3.54 2.70 1.08
N SER A 124 -4.26 2.23 0.03
CA SER A 124 -5.69 2.51 -0.13
C SER A 124 -6.54 2.12 1.10
N PHE A 125 -6.12 1.09 1.85
CA PHE A 125 -6.78 0.69 3.09
C PHE A 125 -6.80 1.80 4.15
N THR A 126 -5.70 2.53 4.29
CA THR A 126 -5.57 3.64 5.25
C THR A 126 -6.03 4.98 4.69
N ILE A 127 -6.09 5.13 3.37
CA ILE A 127 -6.51 6.37 2.69
C ILE A 127 -8.04 6.46 2.59
N ASN A 128 -8.71 5.36 2.25
CA ASN A 128 -10.16 5.34 2.04
C ASN A 128 -10.98 5.88 3.21
N PRO A 129 -10.66 5.59 4.50
CA PRO A 129 -11.39 6.15 5.64
C PRO A 129 -11.41 7.68 5.70
N SER A 130 -10.37 8.34 5.19
CA SER A 130 -10.29 9.81 5.15
C SER A 130 -11.05 10.42 3.97
N LEU A 131 -11.32 9.65 2.93
CA LEU A 131 -11.95 10.14 1.68
C LEU A 131 -13.42 9.74 1.55
N GLN A 132 -13.84 8.67 2.22
CA GLN A 132 -15.19 8.13 2.09
C GLN A 132 -15.90 8.12 3.43
N LYS A 133 -17.06 8.78 3.47
CA LYS A 133 -17.86 8.89 4.71
C LYS A 133 -18.54 7.58 5.10
N ASN A 134 -18.89 6.74 4.13
CA ASN A 134 -19.64 5.50 4.34
C ASN A 134 -18.82 4.33 3.82
N LEU A 135 -17.95 3.78 4.67
CA LEU A 135 -17.27 2.52 4.39
C LEU A 135 -18.15 1.34 4.79
N PRO A 136 -18.13 0.23 4.02
CA PRO A 136 -18.90 -0.97 4.36
C PRO A 136 -18.24 -1.81 5.48
N PHE A 137 -17.11 -1.37 6.04
CA PHE A 137 -16.34 -2.03 7.10
C PHE A 137 -15.65 -0.97 7.99
N ASP A 138 -15.30 -1.37 9.20
CA ASP A 138 -14.44 -0.59 10.10
C ASP A 138 -12.97 -1.07 9.94
N PRO A 139 -12.04 -0.22 9.46
CA PRO A 139 -10.66 -0.62 9.21
C PRO A 139 -9.87 -0.98 10.47
N ILE A 140 -10.36 -0.62 11.66
CA ILE A 140 -9.71 -0.89 12.93
C ILE A 140 -10.32 -2.11 13.63
N ARG A 141 -11.65 -2.25 13.59
CA ARG A 141 -12.38 -3.28 14.34
C ARG A 141 -12.53 -4.59 13.58
N ASP A 142 -12.68 -4.51 12.24
CA ASP A 142 -12.99 -5.69 11.42
C ASP A 142 -11.74 -6.43 10.94
N PHE A 143 -10.53 -5.95 11.29
CA PHE A 143 -9.28 -6.54 10.84
C PHE A 143 -8.27 -6.69 11.98
N ALA A 144 -7.59 -7.83 12.01
CA ALA A 144 -6.40 -8.06 12.84
C ALA A 144 -5.15 -7.87 11.97
N PRO A 145 -4.34 -6.80 12.17
CA PRO A 145 -3.14 -6.58 11.38
C PRO A 145 -2.06 -7.61 11.73
N ILE A 146 -1.41 -8.16 10.69
CA ILE A 146 -0.35 -9.16 10.86
C ILE A 146 1.03 -8.49 10.70
N THR A 147 1.32 -7.98 9.51
CA THR A 147 2.61 -7.34 9.21
C THR A 147 2.57 -6.51 7.94
N ARG A 148 3.56 -5.65 7.78
CA ARG A 148 3.83 -4.95 6.52
C ARG A 148 4.72 -5.82 5.62
N LEU A 149 4.18 -6.29 4.49
CA LEU A 149 4.89 -7.17 3.56
C LEU A 149 6.05 -6.48 2.84
N ALA A 150 5.84 -5.24 2.37
CA ALA A 150 6.85 -4.48 1.64
C ALA A 150 6.58 -2.97 1.68
N THR A 151 7.62 -2.20 1.34
CA THR A 151 7.53 -0.77 1.00
C THR A 151 8.08 -0.58 -0.40
N LEU A 152 7.28 0.01 -1.29
CA LEU A 152 7.65 0.20 -2.68
C LEU A 152 7.63 1.70 -3.03
N PRO A 153 8.69 2.24 -3.63
CA PRO A 153 8.70 3.62 -4.10
C PRO A 153 7.83 3.76 -5.35
N HIS A 154 7.31 4.97 -5.55
CA HIS A 154 6.71 5.39 -6.81
C HIS A 154 7.75 6.07 -7.68
N ILE A 155 7.63 5.87 -8.98
CA ILE A 155 8.41 6.56 -10.01
C ILE A 155 7.46 7.24 -10.98
N LEU A 156 7.84 8.43 -11.43
CA LEU A 156 7.15 9.10 -12.51
C LEU A 156 7.66 8.53 -13.83
N VAL A 157 6.78 7.91 -14.58
CA VAL A 157 7.05 7.40 -15.94
C VAL A 157 6.23 8.19 -16.95
N VAL A 158 6.87 8.50 -18.07
CA VAL A 158 6.28 9.28 -19.16
C VAL A 158 6.45 8.51 -20.46
N HIS A 159 5.41 8.48 -21.29
CA HIS A 159 5.48 7.82 -22.59
C HIS A 159 6.47 8.56 -23.50
N PRO A 160 7.31 7.86 -24.31
CA PRO A 160 8.33 8.49 -25.15
C PRO A 160 7.80 9.48 -26.20
N SER A 161 6.52 9.40 -26.56
CA SER A 161 5.87 10.37 -27.45
C SER A 161 5.70 11.77 -26.84
N VAL A 162 5.84 11.89 -25.50
CA VAL A 162 5.78 13.18 -24.83
C VAL A 162 7.17 13.84 -24.90
N PRO A 163 7.32 15.02 -25.52
CA PRO A 163 8.62 15.63 -25.81
C PRO A 163 9.21 16.33 -24.58
N VAL A 164 9.48 15.55 -23.50
CA VAL A 164 10.06 16.06 -22.25
C VAL A 164 11.21 15.16 -21.80
N LYS A 165 12.25 15.77 -21.23
CA LYS A 165 13.45 15.09 -20.73
C LYS A 165 13.68 15.30 -19.23
N SER A 166 12.85 16.11 -18.59
CA SER A 166 12.95 16.43 -17.17
C SER A 166 11.58 16.74 -16.59
N VAL A 167 11.46 16.67 -15.26
CA VAL A 167 10.24 17.07 -14.55
C VAL A 167 9.94 18.56 -14.79
N LYS A 168 10.97 19.40 -14.88
CA LYS A 168 10.80 20.82 -15.17
C LYS A 168 10.14 21.05 -16.54
N GLU A 169 10.56 20.30 -17.55
CA GLU A 169 9.97 20.37 -18.89
C GLU A 169 8.54 19.79 -18.89
N LEU A 170 8.28 18.73 -18.12
CA LEU A 170 6.92 18.19 -17.97
C LEU A 170 5.98 19.20 -17.32
N ILE A 171 6.44 19.90 -16.28
CA ILE A 171 5.66 20.97 -15.63
C ILE A 171 5.35 22.09 -16.62
N ALA A 172 6.35 22.55 -17.39
CA ALA A 172 6.16 23.57 -18.39
C ALA A 172 5.15 23.14 -19.47
N LEU A 173 5.27 21.90 -19.97
CA LEU A 173 4.34 21.33 -20.94
C LEU A 173 2.92 21.22 -20.37
N ALA A 174 2.77 20.72 -19.12
CA ALA A 174 1.48 20.56 -18.47
C ALA A 174 0.78 21.92 -18.24
N LYS A 175 1.56 22.99 -17.95
CA LYS A 175 1.02 24.35 -17.86
C LYS A 175 0.60 24.90 -19.22
N ALA A 176 1.40 24.64 -20.27
CA ALA A 176 1.09 25.09 -21.63
C ALA A 176 -0.11 24.33 -22.24
N LYS A 177 -0.32 23.08 -21.83
CA LYS A 177 -1.39 22.21 -22.29
C LYS A 177 -2.31 21.81 -21.14
N SER A 178 -2.82 22.81 -20.41
CA SER A 178 -3.72 22.59 -19.25
C SER A 178 -4.89 21.69 -19.61
N GLY A 179 -5.14 20.65 -18.79
CA GLY A 179 -6.22 19.69 -18.97
C GLY A 179 -6.04 18.70 -20.13
N GLN A 180 -4.95 18.74 -20.90
CA GLN A 180 -4.76 17.89 -22.08
C GLN A 180 -3.90 16.65 -21.81
N LEU A 181 -3.12 16.62 -20.72
CA LEU A 181 -2.32 15.48 -20.36
C LEU A 181 -3.13 14.55 -19.45
N ASN A 182 -3.14 13.27 -19.81
CA ASN A 182 -3.77 12.22 -19.02
C ASN A 182 -2.73 11.48 -18.19
N CYS A 183 -2.97 11.38 -16.89
CA CYS A 183 -2.14 10.66 -15.93
C CYS A 183 -2.89 9.41 -15.45
N ALA A 184 -2.30 8.23 -15.60
CA ALA A 184 -2.88 7.03 -15.02
C ALA A 184 -2.82 7.05 -13.50
N SER A 185 -3.80 6.39 -12.86
CA SER A 185 -3.71 5.98 -11.45
C SER A 185 -4.19 4.54 -11.30
N SER A 186 -3.74 3.86 -10.25
CA SER A 186 -4.18 2.48 -9.96
C SER A 186 -5.58 2.42 -9.32
N GLY A 187 -6.31 3.53 -9.33
CA GLY A 187 -7.66 3.69 -8.80
C GLY A 187 -7.79 4.91 -7.89
N ILE A 188 -9.00 5.34 -7.66
CA ILE A 188 -9.32 6.43 -6.72
C ILE A 188 -8.86 6.00 -5.31
N ALA A 189 -8.41 6.97 -4.50
CA ALA A 189 -7.90 6.74 -3.14
C ALA A 189 -6.68 5.80 -3.04
N THR A 190 -5.94 5.60 -4.12
CA THR A 190 -4.67 4.88 -4.09
C THR A 190 -3.50 5.85 -3.92
N SER A 191 -2.34 5.32 -3.51
CA SER A 191 -1.12 6.14 -3.38
C SER A 191 -0.67 6.76 -4.72
N THR A 192 -0.91 6.09 -5.84
CA THR A 192 -0.61 6.61 -7.18
C THR A 192 -1.54 7.76 -7.57
N HIS A 193 -2.80 7.71 -7.14
CA HIS A 193 -3.76 8.80 -7.31
C HIS A 193 -3.33 10.02 -6.48
N LEU A 194 -3.02 9.81 -5.19
CA LEU A 194 -2.57 10.90 -4.34
C LEU A 194 -1.24 11.51 -4.80
N ALA A 195 -0.32 10.71 -5.35
CA ALA A 195 0.93 11.23 -5.92
C ALA A 195 0.67 12.15 -7.11
N ALA A 196 -0.27 11.80 -7.99
CA ALA A 196 -0.65 12.63 -9.11
C ALA A 196 -1.35 13.93 -8.66
N GLU A 197 -2.27 13.86 -7.71
CA GLU A 197 -2.95 15.04 -7.16
C GLU A 197 -1.97 15.96 -6.41
N LEU A 198 -1.05 15.39 -5.63
CA LEU A 198 -0.01 16.15 -4.96
C LEU A 198 0.91 16.87 -5.96
N PHE A 199 1.29 16.19 -7.05
CA PHE A 199 2.08 16.80 -8.12
C PHE A 199 1.32 17.98 -8.75
N LYS A 200 0.04 17.82 -9.09
CA LYS A 200 -0.81 18.90 -9.60
C LYS A 200 -0.82 20.09 -8.64
N HIS A 201 -1.06 19.81 -7.37
CA HIS A 201 -1.15 20.84 -6.32
C HIS A 201 0.17 21.61 -6.16
N LEU A 202 1.29 20.91 -6.03
CA LEU A 202 2.62 21.53 -5.79
C LEU A 202 3.14 22.31 -7.00
N THR A 203 2.77 21.90 -8.21
CA THR A 203 3.28 22.50 -9.45
C THR A 203 2.32 23.51 -10.07
N GLY A 204 1.08 23.58 -9.60
CA GLY A 204 0.03 24.39 -10.20
C GLY A 204 -0.29 23.95 -11.64
N THR A 205 -0.20 22.65 -11.92
CA THR A 205 -0.55 22.06 -13.22
C THR A 205 -1.94 21.45 -13.18
N ASP A 206 -2.58 21.41 -14.34
CA ASP A 206 -3.84 20.72 -14.51
C ASP A 206 -3.66 19.53 -15.48
N MET A 207 -3.97 18.33 -14.99
CA MET A 207 -3.91 17.07 -15.72
C MET A 207 -5.13 16.23 -15.39
N VAL A 208 -5.63 15.49 -16.36
CA VAL A 208 -6.75 14.55 -16.15
C VAL A 208 -6.20 13.26 -15.53
N ILE A 209 -6.68 12.88 -14.35
CA ILE A 209 -6.31 11.61 -13.73
C ILE A 209 -7.32 10.54 -14.13
N VAL A 210 -6.81 9.48 -14.79
CA VAL A 210 -7.61 8.36 -15.29
C VAL A 210 -7.44 7.17 -14.35
N PRO A 211 -8.48 6.77 -13.60
CA PRO A 211 -8.38 5.65 -12.67
C PRO A 211 -8.53 4.29 -13.36
N TYR A 212 -7.61 3.37 -13.07
CA TYR A 212 -7.65 1.97 -13.49
C TYR A 212 -7.91 1.04 -12.30
N LYS A 213 -8.19 -0.24 -12.55
CA LYS A 213 -8.45 -1.23 -11.50
C LYS A 213 -7.17 -1.83 -10.89
N GLY A 214 -6.06 -1.08 -10.90
CA GLY A 214 -4.75 -1.49 -10.36
C GLY A 214 -3.59 -0.98 -11.20
N GLY A 215 -2.36 -1.32 -10.81
CA GLY A 215 -1.14 -0.82 -11.44
C GLY A 215 -0.90 -1.37 -12.85
N ALA A 216 -1.11 -2.66 -13.06
CA ALA A 216 -0.84 -3.30 -14.35
C ALA A 216 -1.69 -2.71 -15.51
N PRO A 217 -3.02 -2.55 -15.42
CA PRO A 217 -3.77 -1.92 -16.48
C PRO A 217 -3.39 -0.45 -16.72
N GLY A 218 -2.93 0.29 -15.69
CA GLY A 218 -2.39 1.64 -15.85
C GLY A 218 -1.10 1.66 -16.71
N VAL A 219 -0.20 0.68 -16.52
CA VAL A 219 1.00 0.51 -17.35
C VAL A 219 0.63 0.14 -18.79
N VAL A 220 -0.32 -0.76 -18.99
CA VAL A 220 -0.80 -1.12 -20.33
C VAL A 220 -1.37 0.09 -21.07
N ALA A 221 -2.15 0.91 -20.38
CA ALA A 221 -2.71 2.15 -20.95
C ALA A 221 -1.61 3.17 -21.31
N LEU A 222 -0.56 3.27 -20.49
CA LEU A 222 0.59 4.12 -20.78
C LEU A 222 1.37 3.62 -22.01
N LEU A 223 1.63 2.32 -22.11
CA LEU A 223 2.29 1.70 -23.27
C LEU A 223 1.47 1.85 -24.55
N GLY A 224 0.13 1.82 -24.43
CA GLY A 224 -0.82 2.03 -25.52
C GLY A 224 -1.12 3.50 -25.84
N VAL A 225 -0.41 4.46 -25.23
CA VAL A 225 -0.58 5.93 -25.42
C VAL A 225 -1.97 6.44 -25.06
N GLN A 226 -2.76 5.66 -24.34
CA GLN A 226 -4.07 6.11 -23.83
C GLN A 226 -3.92 7.18 -22.74
N VAL A 227 -2.80 7.13 -22.02
CA VAL A 227 -2.37 8.15 -21.07
C VAL A 227 -0.91 8.51 -21.35
N GLN A 228 -0.48 9.71 -20.95
CA GLN A 228 0.84 10.23 -21.24
C GLN A 228 1.85 10.00 -20.12
N LEU A 229 1.37 9.89 -18.89
CA LEU A 229 2.23 9.74 -17.70
C LEU A 229 1.55 8.90 -16.61
N TYR A 230 2.38 8.40 -15.69
CA TYR A 230 1.92 7.61 -14.57
C TYR A 230 2.89 7.68 -13.39
N PHE A 231 2.40 7.93 -12.18
CA PHE A 231 3.15 7.72 -10.95
C PHE A 231 3.06 6.24 -10.56
N ALA A 232 3.82 5.40 -11.25
CA ALA A 232 3.75 3.96 -11.10
C ALA A 232 4.57 3.46 -9.91
N THR A 233 4.20 2.31 -9.35
CA THR A 233 5.12 1.57 -8.48
C THR A 233 6.25 0.98 -9.31
N ILE A 234 7.48 1.00 -8.76
CA ILE A 234 8.67 0.56 -9.51
C ILE A 234 8.53 -0.89 -10.01
N SER A 235 7.94 -1.77 -9.21
CA SER A 235 7.77 -3.19 -9.55
C SER A 235 6.89 -3.42 -10.79
N THR A 236 5.91 -2.55 -11.06
CA THR A 236 5.04 -2.69 -12.24
C THR A 236 5.62 -2.01 -13.47
N ALA A 237 6.40 -0.95 -13.30
CA ALA A 237 6.92 -0.18 -14.43
C ALA A 237 8.31 -0.66 -14.91
N LEU A 238 9.16 -1.15 -14.00
CA LEU A 238 10.55 -1.51 -14.28
C LEU A 238 10.74 -2.45 -15.47
N PRO A 239 9.91 -3.51 -15.68
CA PRO A 239 10.07 -4.39 -16.85
C PRO A 239 9.88 -3.69 -18.21
N HIS A 240 9.30 -2.50 -18.22
CA HIS A 240 8.97 -1.73 -19.42
C HIS A 240 9.87 -0.50 -19.62
N ILE A 241 10.82 -0.27 -18.70
CA ILE A 241 11.75 0.85 -18.75
C ILE A 241 13.04 0.42 -19.45
N ARG A 242 13.57 1.28 -20.33
CA ARG A 242 14.86 1.11 -21.00
C ARG A 242 15.77 2.27 -20.68
#